data_7cf2ea324d7dac888d0134171f8b941a
#
_entry.id   7cf2ea324d7dac888d0134171f8b941a
#
_cell.length_a   1.000
_cell.length_b   1.000
_cell.length_c   1.000
_cell.angle_alpha   90.00
_cell.angle_beta   90.00
_cell.angle_gamma   90.00
#
_symmetry.space_group_name_H-M   'P 1'
#
loop_
_entity.id
_entity.type
_entity.pdbx_description
1 polymer ?
#
loop_
_entity_poly.entity_id
_entity_poly.type
_entity_poly.pdbx_seq_one_letter_code
_entity_poly.pdbx_strand_id
1 'polypeptide(L)'
;MHLLTLLFGVTLVFMVGSSQAKYLTDCCVDPSFTGVINIKTREGKIFNAYCDQGWTYAFKRFDGSEDFYRTWVEYQHGFGKTDGEHFIGLDNLASFVKGRKCKVRIDLKAWPPVSPAKRFAEYSIFNVADENDKYRLTIGGYSGTAGDSMIIPHNDQPFSTHDQDNDKSDTFNCAAHYKGAWWYNACHHANLFGSYAQGPNCPRNAECVAWHDWPTLIGTPHNHMYSFKEASMKIHCC
;
A
#
# COMPACT_ATOMS: atom_id res chain seq x y z
N MET A 1 -22.42 78.32 -18.43
CA MET A 1 -21.33 77.60 -17.76
C MET A 1 -21.93 76.25 -17.24
N HIS A 2 -21.87 75.20 -18.04
CA HIS A 2 -22.41 73.89 -17.67
C HIS A 2 -21.26 72.96 -17.29
N LEU A 3 -21.29 72.50 -16.05
CA LEU A 3 -20.34 71.54 -15.52
C LEU A 3 -20.82 70.17 -15.90
N LEU A 4 -20.04 69.40 -16.70
CA LEU A 4 -20.26 68.03 -17.06
C LEU A 4 -19.55 67.13 -16.02
N THR A 5 -20.32 66.43 -15.20
CA THR A 5 -19.78 65.45 -14.26
C THR A 5 -19.66 64.11 -14.96
N LEU A 6 -18.40 63.68 -15.18
CA LEU A 6 -18.10 62.33 -15.69
C LEU A 6 -18.10 61.33 -14.52
N LEU A 7 -19.08 60.41 -14.52
CA LEU A 7 -19.13 59.26 -13.65
C LEU A 7 -18.24 58.12 -14.24
N PHE A 8 -17.10 57.87 -13.61
CA PHE A 8 -16.29 56.68 -13.88
C PHE A 8 -16.93 55.47 -13.18
N GLY A 9 -17.60 54.61 -13.94
CA GLY A 9 -18.06 53.31 -13.45
C GLY A 9 -16.91 52.33 -13.34
N VAL A 10 -16.51 51.99 -12.11
CA VAL A 10 -15.57 50.92 -11.85
C VAL A 10 -16.31 49.61 -11.93
N THR A 11 -16.14 48.89 -13.02
CA THR A 11 -16.65 47.53 -13.17
C THR A 11 -15.71 46.59 -12.39
N LEU A 12 -16.18 46.11 -11.23
CA LEU A 12 -15.47 45.10 -10.44
C LEU A 12 -15.66 43.76 -11.15
N VAL A 13 -14.65 43.32 -11.88
CA VAL A 13 -14.61 41.95 -12.47
C VAL A 13 -14.24 41.00 -11.33
N PHE A 14 -15.25 40.31 -10.79
CA PHE A 14 -15.02 39.15 -9.92
C PHE A 14 -14.42 38.01 -10.77
N MET A 15 -13.13 37.81 -10.68
CA MET A 15 -12.49 36.59 -11.15
C MET A 15 -12.94 35.45 -10.23
N VAL A 16 -13.95 34.70 -10.66
CA VAL A 16 -14.28 33.41 -10.06
C VAL A 16 -13.16 32.47 -10.48
N GLY A 17 -12.12 32.36 -9.65
CA GLY A 17 -11.12 31.34 -9.82
C GLY A 17 -11.76 29.98 -9.65
N SER A 18 -11.97 29.24 -10.75
CA SER A 18 -12.30 27.83 -10.69
C SER A 18 -11.14 27.13 -10.01
N SER A 19 -11.32 26.66 -8.79
CA SER A 19 -10.36 25.76 -8.13
C SER A 19 -10.44 24.43 -8.91
N GLN A 20 -9.64 24.28 -9.94
CA GLN A 20 -9.44 22.98 -10.54
C GLN A 20 -8.84 22.08 -9.47
N ALA A 21 -9.49 20.96 -9.15
CA ALA A 21 -8.96 19.99 -8.21
C ALA A 21 -7.56 19.59 -8.69
N LYS A 22 -6.57 19.80 -7.82
CA LYS A 22 -5.17 19.49 -8.13
C LYS A 22 -5.00 17.97 -8.13
N TYR A 23 -4.68 17.40 -9.27
CA TYR A 23 -4.33 15.99 -9.40
C TYR A 23 -2.83 15.86 -9.62
N LEU A 24 -2.21 14.83 -9.06
CA LEU A 24 -0.89 14.35 -9.46
C LEU A 24 -1.04 13.06 -10.26
N THR A 25 -0.07 12.75 -11.12
CA THR A 25 0.02 11.44 -11.78
C THR A 25 0.81 10.45 -10.93
N ASP A 26 1.62 10.96 -10.01
CA ASP A 26 2.41 10.23 -9.03
C ASP A 26 2.90 11.23 -7.97
N CYS A 27 3.16 10.76 -6.76
CA CYS A 27 3.75 11.57 -5.69
C CYS A 27 5.18 12.06 -6.03
N CYS A 28 5.91 11.35 -6.87
CA CYS A 28 7.26 11.73 -7.30
C CYS A 28 7.31 12.97 -8.19
N VAL A 29 6.17 13.42 -8.75
CA VAL A 29 6.07 14.68 -9.51
C VAL A 29 6.30 15.90 -8.61
N ASP A 30 5.92 15.79 -7.33
CA ASP A 30 6.18 16.81 -6.30
C ASP A 30 6.73 16.15 -5.02
N PRO A 31 8.03 15.82 -5.00
CA PRO A 31 8.62 15.12 -3.85
C PRO A 31 8.67 15.93 -2.56
N SER A 32 8.41 17.23 -2.63
CA SER A 32 8.32 18.10 -1.43
C SER A 32 6.96 18.00 -0.74
N PHE A 33 5.93 17.49 -1.44
CA PHE A 33 4.59 17.35 -0.89
C PHE A 33 4.50 16.14 0.04
N THR A 34 3.91 16.33 1.20
CA THR A 34 3.53 15.29 2.14
C THR A 34 2.08 15.48 2.54
N GLY A 35 1.26 14.44 2.42
CA GLY A 35 -0.18 14.48 2.74
C GLY A 35 -1.04 13.72 1.75
N VAL A 36 -2.35 13.88 1.88
CA VAL A 36 -3.35 13.25 1.00
C VAL A 36 -3.60 14.10 -0.23
N ILE A 37 -3.56 13.47 -1.41
CA ILE A 37 -3.87 14.11 -2.69
C ILE A 37 -4.59 13.15 -3.63
N ASN A 38 -5.32 13.70 -4.60
CA ASN A 38 -5.89 12.92 -5.69
C ASN A 38 -4.80 12.51 -6.69
N ILE A 39 -4.66 11.22 -6.93
CA ILE A 39 -3.85 10.67 -8.02
C ILE A 39 -4.77 10.40 -9.21
N LYS A 40 -4.37 10.84 -10.40
CA LYS A 40 -5.03 10.51 -11.65
C LYS A 40 -4.14 9.60 -12.49
N THR A 41 -4.57 8.36 -12.70
CA THR A 41 -3.82 7.38 -13.49
C THR A 41 -3.83 7.71 -14.98
N ARG A 42 -2.98 7.03 -15.77
CA ARG A 42 -2.96 7.18 -17.24
C ARG A 42 -4.29 6.80 -17.90
N GLU A 43 -5.05 5.89 -17.29
CA GLU A 43 -6.37 5.47 -17.75
C GLU A 43 -7.50 6.42 -17.31
N GLY A 44 -7.17 7.48 -16.56
CA GLY A 44 -8.11 8.49 -16.08
C GLY A 44 -8.80 8.16 -14.76
N LYS A 45 -8.47 7.02 -14.13
CA LYS A 45 -8.99 6.66 -12.81
C LYS A 45 -8.44 7.62 -11.75
N ILE A 46 -9.29 8.06 -10.82
CA ILE A 46 -8.93 9.02 -9.78
C ILE A 46 -9.17 8.37 -8.43
N PHE A 47 -8.17 8.46 -7.54
CA PHE A 47 -8.26 7.99 -6.17
C PHE A 47 -7.40 8.83 -5.22
N ASN A 48 -7.72 8.80 -3.94
CA ASN A 48 -6.91 9.45 -2.91
C ASN A 48 -5.72 8.56 -2.54
N ALA A 49 -4.53 9.17 -2.45
CA ALA A 49 -3.35 8.51 -1.94
C ALA A 49 -2.60 9.41 -0.96
N TYR A 50 -1.89 8.82 -0.02
CA TYR A 50 -0.95 9.52 0.85
C TYR A 50 0.41 9.56 0.15
N CYS A 51 0.95 10.78 0.03
CA CYS A 51 2.28 11.03 -0.50
C CYS A 51 3.26 11.34 0.64
N ASP A 52 4.49 10.88 0.52
CA ASP A 52 5.58 11.24 1.41
C ASP A 52 6.92 11.12 0.69
N GLN A 53 7.65 12.23 0.56
CA GLN A 53 8.97 12.30 -0.08
C GLN A 53 9.02 11.62 -1.47
N GLY A 54 8.00 11.87 -2.28
CA GLY A 54 7.90 11.31 -3.63
C GLY A 54 7.38 9.87 -3.72
N TRP A 55 7.02 9.25 -2.60
CA TRP A 55 6.43 7.91 -2.56
C TRP A 55 4.90 7.97 -2.44
N THR A 56 4.22 7.15 -3.22
CA THR A 56 2.77 6.91 -3.13
C THR A 56 2.51 5.69 -2.27
N TYR A 57 1.82 5.85 -1.16
CA TYR A 57 1.50 4.72 -0.27
C TYR A 57 0.38 3.87 -0.85
N ALA A 58 0.64 2.57 -1.02
CA ALA A 58 -0.38 1.58 -1.36
C ALA A 58 -1.12 1.12 -0.10
N PHE A 59 -0.40 0.88 1.00
CA PHE A 59 -0.99 0.65 2.31
C PHE A 59 -0.11 1.16 3.44
N LYS A 60 -0.73 1.33 4.60
CA LYS A 60 -0.07 1.70 5.85
C LYS A 60 -0.77 1.04 7.04
N ARG A 61 0.03 0.47 7.95
CA ARG A 61 -0.43 -0.13 9.21
C ARG A 61 0.50 0.28 10.35
N PHE A 62 -0.06 0.66 11.52
CA PHE A 62 0.76 1.13 12.65
C PHE A 62 0.10 1.06 14.04
N ASP A 63 -1.22 0.85 14.14
CA ASP A 63 -1.94 0.84 15.42
C ASP A 63 -3.10 -0.18 15.51
N GLY A 64 -3.47 -0.80 14.39
CA GLY A 64 -4.56 -1.77 14.31
C GLY A 64 -5.96 -1.14 14.32
N SER A 65 -6.07 0.14 14.00
CA SER A 65 -7.35 0.85 13.90
C SER A 65 -8.21 0.40 12.72
N GLU A 66 -7.59 -0.21 11.70
CA GLU A 66 -8.27 -0.75 10.52
C GLU A 66 -8.15 -2.27 10.48
N ASP A 67 -9.26 -2.95 10.24
CA ASP A 67 -9.28 -4.40 10.01
C ASP A 67 -8.91 -4.71 8.57
N PHE A 68 -7.90 -5.58 8.36
CA PHE A 68 -7.45 -6.04 7.06
C PHE A 68 -7.98 -7.44 6.69
N TYR A 69 -8.78 -8.09 7.53
CA TYR A 69 -9.45 -9.35 7.18
C TYR A 69 -10.73 -9.06 6.40
N ARG A 70 -10.57 -8.68 5.13
CA ARG A 70 -11.60 -8.16 4.25
C ARG A 70 -11.89 -9.10 3.08
N THR A 71 -13.05 -8.91 2.46
CA THR A 71 -13.50 -9.62 1.25
C THR A 71 -12.75 -9.16 0.00
N TRP A 72 -12.88 -9.96 -1.07
CA TRP A 72 -12.36 -9.62 -2.39
C TRP A 72 -12.81 -8.24 -2.87
N VAL A 73 -14.11 -7.97 -2.80
CA VAL A 73 -14.70 -6.69 -3.23
C VAL A 73 -14.18 -5.51 -2.42
N GLU A 74 -13.97 -5.68 -1.11
CA GLU A 74 -13.37 -4.64 -0.28
C GLU A 74 -11.91 -4.39 -0.67
N TYR A 75 -11.13 -5.46 -0.96
CA TYR A 75 -9.78 -5.33 -1.48
C TYR A 75 -9.73 -4.70 -2.88
N GLN A 76 -10.70 -4.98 -3.75
CA GLN A 76 -10.84 -4.32 -5.05
C GLN A 76 -10.92 -2.80 -4.92
N HIS A 77 -11.82 -2.31 -4.06
CA HIS A 77 -12.12 -0.88 -3.95
C HIS A 77 -11.19 -0.12 -3.01
N GLY A 78 -10.57 -0.83 -2.05
CA GLY A 78 -9.79 -0.24 -0.97
C GLY A 78 -10.63 0.13 0.25
N PHE A 79 -9.97 0.37 1.38
CA PHE A 79 -10.59 0.63 2.67
C PHE A 79 -9.67 1.44 3.59
N GLY A 80 -10.22 1.89 4.72
CA GLY A 80 -9.51 2.67 5.73
C GLY A 80 -9.44 4.16 5.40
N LYS A 81 -8.70 4.91 6.21
CA LYS A 81 -8.50 6.35 6.06
C LYS A 81 -7.15 6.62 5.43
N THR A 82 -7.10 7.33 4.32
CA THR A 82 -5.87 7.58 3.55
C THR A 82 -4.77 8.28 4.35
N ASP A 83 -5.11 9.07 5.36
CA ASP A 83 -4.18 9.68 6.31
C ASP A 83 -3.86 8.80 7.54
N GLY A 84 -4.57 7.69 7.72
CA GLY A 84 -4.42 6.67 8.76
C GLY A 84 -3.99 5.31 8.23
N GLU A 85 -4.48 4.24 8.88
CA GLU A 85 -4.36 2.89 8.33
C GLU A 85 -5.29 2.72 7.14
N HIS A 86 -4.78 2.22 6.02
CA HIS A 86 -5.55 2.08 4.78
C HIS A 86 -4.90 1.13 3.79
N PHE A 87 -5.69 0.70 2.81
CA PHE A 87 -5.26 0.14 1.54
C PHE A 87 -5.97 0.86 0.39
N ILE A 88 -5.22 1.30 -0.62
CA ILE A 88 -5.77 2.10 -1.74
C ILE A 88 -6.71 1.33 -2.67
N GLY A 89 -6.74 -0.01 -2.58
CA GLY A 89 -7.51 -0.90 -3.45
C GLY A 89 -6.71 -1.46 -4.63
N LEU A 90 -7.00 -2.73 -4.96
CA LEU A 90 -6.31 -3.45 -6.05
C LEU A 90 -6.57 -2.81 -7.42
N ASP A 91 -7.79 -2.35 -7.66
CA ASP A 91 -8.14 -1.64 -8.89
C ASP A 91 -7.35 -0.34 -9.09
N ASN A 92 -7.18 0.42 -8.00
CA ASN A 92 -6.40 1.65 -8.03
C ASN A 92 -4.91 1.33 -8.21
N LEU A 93 -4.41 0.31 -7.50
CA LEU A 93 -3.04 -0.15 -7.58
C LEU A 93 -2.68 -0.64 -8.99
N ALA A 94 -3.49 -1.53 -9.56
CA ALA A 94 -3.29 -2.06 -10.92
C ALA A 94 -3.29 -0.94 -11.97
N SER A 95 -4.29 -0.03 -11.93
CA SER A 95 -4.34 1.12 -12.84
C SER A 95 -3.17 2.09 -12.65
N PHE A 96 -2.69 2.26 -11.42
CA PHE A 96 -1.58 3.15 -11.11
C PHE A 96 -0.25 2.67 -11.69
N VAL A 97 0.04 1.36 -11.62
CA VAL A 97 1.30 0.78 -12.12
C VAL A 97 1.27 0.41 -13.59
N LYS A 98 0.10 0.32 -14.22
CA LYS A 98 -0.10 -0.15 -15.59
C LYS A 98 0.73 0.63 -16.61
N GLY A 99 1.55 -0.09 -17.37
CA GLY A 99 2.41 0.48 -18.41
C GLY A 99 3.51 1.41 -17.90
N ARG A 100 3.86 1.32 -16.61
CA ARG A 100 4.90 2.13 -15.97
C ARG A 100 6.07 1.24 -15.48
N LYS A 101 7.25 1.83 -15.38
CA LYS A 101 8.38 1.23 -14.66
C LYS A 101 8.29 1.68 -13.21
N CYS A 102 7.86 0.79 -12.34
CA CYS A 102 7.67 1.08 -10.94
C CYS A 102 8.64 0.28 -10.08
N LYS A 103 9.07 0.89 -8.98
CA LYS A 103 9.69 0.22 -7.86
C LYS A 103 8.77 0.29 -6.65
N VAL A 104 8.86 -0.71 -5.79
CA VAL A 104 8.10 -0.78 -4.54
C VAL A 104 9.05 -0.88 -3.36
N ARG A 105 8.70 -0.23 -2.27
CA ARG A 105 9.41 -0.33 -1.01
C ARG A 105 8.46 -0.71 0.11
N ILE A 106 8.84 -1.72 0.85
CA ILE A 106 8.18 -2.19 2.08
C ILE A 106 9.03 -1.71 3.25
N ASP A 107 8.46 -0.85 4.10
CA ASP A 107 9.09 -0.45 5.35
C ASP A 107 8.45 -1.20 6.50
N LEU A 108 9.28 -1.74 7.38
CA LEU A 108 8.88 -2.53 8.54
C LEU A 108 9.44 -1.91 9.81
N LYS A 109 8.63 -1.88 10.89
CA LYS A 109 9.09 -1.48 12.21
C LYS A 109 8.76 -2.57 13.23
N ALA A 110 9.79 -3.01 13.89
CA ALA A 110 9.68 -3.98 14.97
C ALA A 110 9.30 -3.32 16.30
N TRP A 111 8.78 -4.12 17.23
CA TRP A 111 8.59 -3.73 18.60
C TRP A 111 9.95 -3.71 19.36
N PRO A 112 10.08 -2.89 20.43
CA PRO A 112 11.22 -3.00 21.31
C PRO A 112 11.32 -4.42 21.92
N PRO A 113 12.50 -4.95 22.20
CA PRO A 113 13.82 -4.31 22.15
C PRO A 113 14.59 -4.50 20.83
N VAL A 114 13.96 -4.85 19.71
CA VAL A 114 14.65 -5.10 18.43
C VAL A 114 15.44 -3.88 17.97
N SER A 115 16.72 -4.06 17.69
CA SER A 115 17.60 -2.99 17.18
C SER A 115 18.39 -3.48 15.95
N PRO A 116 18.41 -2.72 14.85
CA PRO A 116 17.62 -1.51 14.58
C PRO A 116 16.12 -1.82 14.46
N ALA A 117 15.28 -0.95 15.03
CA ALA A 117 13.83 -1.17 15.05
C ALA A 117 13.17 -1.04 13.66
N LYS A 118 13.82 -0.40 12.69
CA LYS A 118 13.31 -0.19 11.33
C LYS A 118 14.22 -0.85 10.31
N ARG A 119 13.62 -1.55 9.36
CA ARG A 119 14.28 -2.10 8.18
C ARG A 119 13.37 -1.99 6.97
N PHE A 120 13.92 -2.19 5.79
CA PHE A 120 13.16 -2.13 4.55
C PHE A 120 13.58 -3.21 3.56
N ALA A 121 12.65 -3.53 2.66
CA ALA A 121 12.86 -4.30 1.43
C ALA A 121 12.40 -3.43 0.24
N GLU A 122 13.26 -3.22 -0.74
CA GLU A 122 12.96 -2.48 -1.98
C GLU A 122 13.13 -3.39 -3.18
N TYR A 123 12.22 -3.29 -4.14
CA TYR A 123 12.22 -4.08 -5.36
C TYR A 123 12.16 -3.16 -6.57
N SER A 124 13.13 -3.29 -7.47
CA SER A 124 13.25 -2.43 -8.66
C SER A 124 12.26 -2.78 -9.77
N ILE A 125 11.60 -3.93 -9.67
CA ILE A 125 10.54 -4.41 -10.57
C ILE A 125 9.28 -4.61 -9.73
N PHE A 126 8.21 -3.89 -10.08
CA PHE A 126 6.91 -4.02 -9.42
C PHE A 126 5.77 -3.77 -10.41
N ASN A 127 4.87 -4.72 -10.51
CA ASN A 127 3.62 -4.59 -11.26
C ASN A 127 2.53 -5.46 -10.63
N VAL A 128 1.29 -5.03 -10.78
CA VAL A 128 0.09 -5.79 -10.41
C VAL A 128 -0.82 -5.80 -11.63
N ALA A 129 -1.20 -6.99 -12.09
CA ALA A 129 -2.14 -7.16 -13.19
C ALA A 129 -3.54 -6.67 -12.81
N ASP A 130 -4.44 -6.56 -13.77
CA ASP A 130 -5.85 -6.23 -13.52
C ASP A 130 -6.64 -7.46 -12.99
N GLU A 131 -7.94 -7.26 -12.72
CA GLU A 131 -8.82 -8.30 -12.18
C GLU A 131 -8.92 -9.53 -13.07
N ASN A 132 -8.82 -9.40 -14.41
CA ASN A 132 -8.90 -10.53 -15.33
C ASN A 132 -7.80 -11.57 -15.08
N ASP A 133 -6.65 -11.13 -14.58
CA ASP A 133 -5.56 -12.01 -14.10
C ASP A 133 -5.46 -12.01 -12.57
N LYS A 134 -6.58 -11.78 -11.88
CA LYS A 134 -6.68 -11.87 -10.41
C LYS A 134 -5.61 -11.05 -9.69
N TYR A 135 -5.30 -9.86 -10.19
CA TYR A 135 -4.28 -8.95 -9.66
C TYR A 135 -2.92 -9.61 -9.45
N ARG A 136 -2.48 -10.47 -10.35
CA ARG A 136 -1.20 -11.19 -10.27
C ARG A 136 -0.03 -10.25 -10.04
N LEU A 137 0.82 -10.62 -9.08
CA LEU A 137 2.01 -9.86 -8.70
C LEU A 137 3.19 -10.15 -9.62
N THR A 138 3.87 -9.11 -10.09
CA THR A 138 5.22 -9.20 -10.64
C THR A 138 6.16 -8.39 -9.75
N ILE A 139 7.12 -9.05 -9.11
CA ILE A 139 8.08 -8.41 -8.19
C ILE A 139 9.48 -9.00 -8.36
N GLY A 140 10.52 -8.15 -8.32
CA GLY A 140 11.91 -8.59 -8.48
C GLY A 140 12.94 -7.50 -8.25
N GLY A 141 14.23 -7.88 -8.30
CA GLY A 141 15.33 -6.94 -8.13
C GLY A 141 15.44 -6.40 -6.71
N TYR A 142 15.47 -7.32 -5.73
CA TYR A 142 15.56 -7.02 -4.30
C TYR A 142 16.81 -6.24 -3.94
N SER A 143 16.64 -5.27 -3.03
CA SER A 143 17.67 -4.61 -2.23
C SER A 143 17.08 -4.23 -0.87
N GLY A 144 17.91 -4.09 0.16
CA GLY A 144 17.41 -3.66 1.45
C GLY A 144 18.07 -4.34 2.64
N THR A 145 17.46 -4.13 3.82
CA THR A 145 18.01 -4.59 5.11
C THR A 145 17.09 -5.57 5.84
N ALA A 146 15.87 -5.80 5.32
CA ALA A 146 14.87 -6.67 5.96
C ALA A 146 14.94 -8.15 5.50
N GLY A 147 15.76 -8.48 4.49
CA GLY A 147 15.70 -9.78 3.81
C GLY A 147 14.57 -9.82 2.78
N ASP A 148 14.61 -10.82 1.89
CA ASP A 148 13.65 -10.97 0.80
C ASP A 148 12.59 -12.03 1.10
N SER A 149 11.49 -11.60 1.67
CA SER A 149 10.34 -12.47 1.92
C SER A 149 9.26 -12.40 0.83
N MET A 150 9.58 -11.84 -0.36
CA MET A 150 8.58 -11.66 -1.43
C MET A 150 8.87 -12.48 -2.70
N ILE A 151 10.11 -12.44 -3.24
CA ILE A 151 10.35 -12.95 -4.59
C ILE A 151 10.01 -14.44 -4.70
N ILE A 152 10.63 -15.30 -3.89
CA ILE A 152 10.43 -16.75 -4.02
C ILE A 152 8.97 -17.16 -3.78
N PRO A 153 8.32 -16.75 -2.66
CA PRO A 153 6.97 -17.24 -2.38
C PRO A 153 5.86 -16.48 -3.08
N HIS A 154 6.05 -15.19 -3.43
CA HIS A 154 4.92 -14.35 -3.83
C HIS A 154 4.96 -13.81 -5.26
N ASN A 155 6.13 -13.84 -5.92
CA ASN A 155 6.19 -13.46 -7.33
C ASN A 155 5.36 -14.41 -8.18
N ASP A 156 4.65 -13.85 -9.17
CA ASP A 156 3.77 -14.58 -10.09
C ASP A 156 2.58 -15.29 -9.42
N GLN A 157 2.20 -14.85 -8.19
CA GLN A 157 0.99 -15.36 -7.54
C GLN A 157 -0.19 -14.42 -7.79
N PRO A 158 -1.40 -14.97 -8.00
CA PRO A 158 -2.63 -14.19 -7.96
C PRO A 158 -2.94 -13.75 -6.52
N PHE A 159 -3.75 -12.70 -6.36
CA PHE A 159 -4.22 -12.27 -5.05
C PHE A 159 -5.31 -13.19 -4.52
N SER A 160 -5.30 -13.48 -3.22
CA SER A 160 -6.32 -14.29 -2.54
C SER A 160 -6.86 -13.61 -1.31
N THR A 161 -8.17 -13.78 -1.10
CA THR A 161 -8.90 -13.37 0.09
C THR A 161 -9.62 -14.57 0.70
N HIS A 162 -10.16 -14.41 1.91
CA HIS A 162 -10.85 -15.52 2.59
C HIS A 162 -12.10 -16.02 1.85
N ASP A 163 -12.73 -15.17 1.03
CA ASP A 163 -13.93 -15.46 0.23
C ASP A 163 -13.60 -15.73 -1.25
N GLN A 164 -12.36 -15.50 -1.70
CA GLN A 164 -11.90 -15.83 -3.04
C GLN A 164 -10.50 -16.43 -3.00
N ASP A 165 -10.47 -17.75 -3.11
CA ASP A 165 -9.25 -18.54 -3.08
C ASP A 165 -8.63 -18.64 -4.48
N ASN A 166 -7.43 -18.12 -4.61
CA ASN A 166 -6.62 -18.17 -5.82
C ASN A 166 -5.19 -18.68 -5.53
N ASP A 167 -4.92 -19.15 -4.31
CA ASP A 167 -3.60 -19.62 -3.90
C ASP A 167 -3.28 -21.04 -4.44
N LYS A 168 -2.12 -21.58 -4.09
CA LYS A 168 -1.66 -22.89 -4.54
C LYS A 168 -1.71 -23.97 -3.46
N SER A 169 -2.35 -23.72 -2.34
CA SER A 169 -2.53 -24.75 -1.32
C SER A 169 -3.68 -25.69 -1.71
N ASP A 170 -3.39 -26.97 -1.80
CA ASP A 170 -4.40 -28.00 -2.13
C ASP A 170 -5.30 -28.37 -0.93
N THR A 171 -5.02 -27.82 0.27
CA THR A 171 -5.64 -28.31 1.51
C THR A 171 -6.53 -27.29 2.19
N PHE A 172 -6.28 -26.00 2.03
CA PHE A 172 -7.06 -24.91 2.62
C PHE A 172 -6.75 -23.57 1.97
N ASN A 173 -7.68 -22.64 2.06
CA ASN A 173 -7.48 -21.25 1.66
C ASN A 173 -6.52 -20.55 2.63
N CYS A 174 -5.34 -20.13 2.14
CA CYS A 174 -4.30 -19.47 2.93
C CYS A 174 -4.80 -18.17 3.59
N ALA A 175 -5.60 -17.37 2.89
CA ALA A 175 -6.15 -16.14 3.42
C ALA A 175 -7.12 -16.38 4.58
N ALA A 176 -7.98 -17.39 4.46
CA ALA A 176 -8.90 -17.77 5.53
C ALA A 176 -8.16 -18.37 6.74
N HIS A 177 -7.12 -19.20 6.49
CA HIS A 177 -6.35 -19.85 7.53
C HIS A 177 -5.49 -18.86 8.32
N TYR A 178 -4.78 -17.95 7.61
CA TYR A 178 -3.83 -16.98 8.21
C TYR A 178 -4.43 -15.59 8.42
N LYS A 179 -5.76 -15.47 8.39
CA LYS A 179 -6.52 -14.24 8.74
C LYS A 179 -6.00 -12.97 8.05
N GLY A 180 -5.72 -13.09 6.75
CA GLY A 180 -5.23 -11.98 5.93
C GLY A 180 -5.76 -12.05 4.50
N ALA A 181 -5.09 -11.35 3.64
CA ALA A 181 -5.19 -11.44 2.19
C ALA A 181 -3.82 -11.11 1.62
N TRP A 182 -3.39 -11.76 0.56
CA TRP A 182 -2.06 -11.51 0.00
C TRP A 182 -1.93 -12.25 -1.35
N TRP A 183 -0.79 -12.12 -1.97
CA TRP A 183 -0.36 -12.96 -3.11
C TRP A 183 0.20 -14.28 -2.60
N TYR A 184 -0.68 -15.12 -2.03
CA TYR A 184 -0.28 -16.40 -1.43
C TYR A 184 0.13 -17.44 -2.48
N ASN A 185 1.17 -18.22 -2.13
CA ASN A 185 1.51 -19.46 -2.79
C ASN A 185 0.89 -20.63 -1.96
N ALA A 186 1.70 -21.44 -1.29
CA ALA A 186 1.25 -22.48 -0.35
C ALA A 186 2.03 -22.43 0.99
N CYS A 187 2.01 -21.40 1.81
CA CYS A 187 1.23 -20.16 1.75
C CYS A 187 2.09 -18.91 1.62
N HIS A 188 2.92 -18.53 2.66
CA HIS A 188 3.58 -17.23 2.64
C HIS A 188 4.89 -17.17 3.44
N HIS A 189 5.77 -16.22 3.07
CA HIS A 189 6.86 -15.67 3.88
C HIS A 189 6.56 -14.23 4.33
N ALA A 190 5.63 -13.53 3.66
CA ALA A 190 5.09 -12.26 4.10
C ALA A 190 3.56 -12.32 4.22
N ASN A 191 3.00 -11.80 5.32
CA ASN A 191 1.57 -11.67 5.54
C ASN A 191 1.25 -10.28 6.10
N LEU A 192 1.51 -9.23 5.30
CA LEU A 192 1.42 -7.86 5.80
C LEU A 192 -0.03 -7.40 6.04
N PHE A 193 -1.02 -8.13 5.51
CA PHE A 193 -2.44 -7.93 5.75
C PHE A 193 -3.04 -8.89 6.80
N GLY A 194 -2.19 -9.64 7.49
CA GLY A 194 -2.61 -10.48 8.62
C GLY A 194 -3.14 -9.69 9.80
N SER A 195 -3.61 -10.39 10.84
CA SER A 195 -4.13 -9.81 12.07
C SER A 195 -3.11 -8.87 12.73
N TYR A 196 -3.57 -7.73 13.25
CA TYR A 196 -2.70 -6.83 14.00
C TYR A 196 -2.62 -7.25 15.47
N ALA A 197 -1.42 -7.52 15.97
CA ALA A 197 -1.18 -7.80 17.38
C ALA A 197 -0.64 -6.55 18.08
N GLN A 198 -1.09 -6.32 19.35
CA GLN A 198 -0.62 -5.19 20.18
C GLN A 198 0.73 -5.48 20.86
N GLY A 199 1.62 -6.24 20.19
CA GLY A 199 2.92 -6.63 20.69
C GLY A 199 3.67 -7.52 19.70
N PRO A 200 4.91 -7.93 20.03
CA PRO A 200 5.75 -8.71 19.12
C PRO A 200 5.28 -10.16 18.94
N ASN A 201 4.52 -10.69 19.88
CA ASN A 201 4.10 -12.09 19.86
C ASN A 201 2.79 -12.24 19.11
N CYS A 202 2.80 -13.01 18.03
CA CYS A 202 1.61 -13.41 17.34
C CYS A 202 0.92 -14.56 18.10
N PRO A 203 -0.35 -14.43 18.51
CA PRO A 203 -1.05 -15.46 19.28
C PRO A 203 -1.16 -16.80 18.54
N ARG A 204 -1.22 -16.77 17.22
CA ARG A 204 -1.27 -17.96 16.37
C ARG A 204 -0.20 -17.87 15.29
N ASN A 205 0.41 -19.00 14.97
CA ASN A 205 1.50 -19.07 14.01
C ASN A 205 1.10 -18.45 12.67
N ALA A 206 1.89 -17.47 12.22
CA ALA A 206 1.81 -16.85 10.91
C ALA A 206 0.53 -16.06 10.57
N GLU A 207 -0.44 -15.89 11.51
CA GLU A 207 -1.67 -15.13 11.28
C GLU A 207 -1.49 -13.60 11.33
N CYS A 208 -0.36 -13.11 11.87
CA CYS A 208 -0.18 -11.69 12.12
C CYS A 208 0.54 -10.96 10.97
N VAL A 209 0.79 -9.65 11.17
CA VAL A 209 1.64 -8.85 10.28
C VAL A 209 3.06 -9.41 10.32
N ALA A 210 3.40 -10.31 9.39
CA ALA A 210 4.61 -11.12 9.42
C ALA A 210 5.53 -10.88 8.21
N TRP A 211 6.84 -11.07 8.47
CA TRP A 211 7.91 -11.05 7.48
C TRP A 211 8.96 -12.08 7.87
N HIS A 212 9.22 -13.10 7.04
CA HIS A 212 10.00 -14.27 7.41
C HIS A 212 11.48 -13.96 7.71
N ASP A 213 12.14 -13.13 6.89
CA ASP A 213 13.58 -12.96 6.94
C ASP A 213 14.07 -11.96 7.99
N TRP A 214 13.15 -11.26 8.65
CA TRP A 214 13.47 -10.35 9.74
C TRP A 214 12.28 -10.22 10.69
N PRO A 215 12.54 -10.08 12.00
CA PRO A 215 13.81 -10.15 12.70
C PRO A 215 14.24 -11.61 12.96
N THR A 216 15.47 -11.94 12.66
CA THR A 216 16.02 -13.30 12.78
C THR A 216 16.34 -13.74 14.21
N LEU A 217 16.17 -12.88 15.24
CA LEU A 217 16.79 -13.06 16.53
C LEU A 217 15.89 -12.71 17.72
N ILE A 218 14.60 -13.00 17.67
CA ILE A 218 13.73 -12.76 18.82
C ILE A 218 13.32 -14.08 19.45
N GLY A 219 14.28 -14.86 19.95
CA GLY A 219 14.00 -15.97 20.86
C GLY A 219 12.88 -16.94 20.50
N THR A 220 12.26 -16.77 19.34
CA THR A 220 11.22 -17.63 18.80
C THR A 220 11.81 -18.53 17.73
N PRO A 221 11.48 -19.81 17.72
CA PRO A 221 12.03 -20.74 16.73
C PRO A 221 11.64 -20.43 15.28
N HIS A 222 10.65 -19.54 15.07
CA HIS A 222 10.15 -19.17 13.75
C HIS A 222 9.73 -17.70 13.70
N ASN A 223 10.20 -16.95 12.69
CA ASN A 223 9.82 -15.56 12.45
C ASN A 223 8.32 -15.37 12.23
N HIS A 224 7.59 -16.42 11.87
CA HIS A 224 6.14 -16.43 11.73
C HIS A 224 5.36 -16.16 13.03
N MET A 225 5.99 -16.30 14.19
CA MET A 225 5.42 -15.94 15.50
C MET A 225 5.64 -14.48 15.87
N TYR A 226 6.33 -13.72 15.02
CA TYR A 226 6.57 -12.30 15.26
C TYR A 226 5.54 -11.45 14.51
N SER A 227 4.93 -10.49 15.22
CA SER A 227 4.06 -9.47 14.64
C SER A 227 4.73 -8.11 14.60
N PHE A 228 4.72 -7.45 13.46
CA PHE A 228 5.30 -6.12 13.30
C PHE A 228 4.42 -5.02 13.91
N LYS A 229 5.07 -3.99 14.46
CA LYS A 229 4.42 -2.78 14.97
C LYS A 229 3.90 -1.89 13.85
N GLU A 230 4.71 -1.71 12.81
CA GLU A 230 4.33 -0.91 11.64
C GLU A 230 4.77 -1.64 10.38
N ALA A 231 3.93 -1.56 9.36
CA ALA A 231 4.23 -2.01 8.01
C ALA A 231 3.63 -1.05 7.00
N SER A 232 4.37 -0.76 5.93
CA SER A 232 3.85 0.01 4.81
C SER A 232 4.42 -0.47 3.48
N MET A 233 3.64 -0.31 2.43
CA MET A 233 4.08 -0.49 1.05
C MET A 233 3.91 0.83 0.30
N LYS A 234 4.98 1.29 -0.31
CA LYS A 234 4.98 2.54 -1.08
C LYS A 234 5.65 2.35 -2.43
N ILE A 235 5.13 3.06 -3.42
CA ILE A 235 5.43 2.88 -4.83
C ILE A 235 6.00 4.17 -5.39
N HIS A 236 6.92 4.03 -6.33
CA HIS A 236 7.53 5.12 -7.05
C HIS A 236 7.66 4.73 -8.52
N CYS A 237 7.03 5.45 -9.43
CA CYS A 237 6.97 5.14 -10.87
C CYS A 237 7.50 6.31 -11.74
N CYS A 238 8.44 7.08 -11.28
CA CYS A 238 9.11 8.10 -12.10
C CYS A 238 10.31 7.49 -12.90
#